data_13d0f56d650ac5f45a88b047917abe17
#
_entry.id   13d0f56d650ac5f45a88b047917abe17
#
_cell.length_a   1.000
_cell.length_b   1.000
_cell.length_c   1.000
_cell.angle_alpha   90.00
_cell.angle_beta   90.00
_cell.angle_gamma   90.00
#
_symmetry.space_group_name_H-M   'P 1'
#
loop_
_entity.id
_entity.type
_entity.pdbx_description
1 polymer ?
#
loop_
_entity_poly.entity_id
_entity_poly.type
_entity_poly.pdbx_seq_one_letter_code
_entity_poly.pdbx_strand_id
1 'polypeptide(L)'
;MPVASMIELLEAGVHFGHQTQRWNPKMKPYIYGARNGIYVLDLRKTSELLDEAYAVVREFAARNKNVLFVGTKKQAAEVVAEEAKRAGAYYINRRWLGGMLTNFETIRGRVNKLKEMEDFISSGHAEKLPKKEIAQLNRQLGKLSKTLGGIKDMRGLPDIIFIIDQGKELIAIQEANKLGIPVICLADTNANPDGIDHI
;
A
#
# COMPACT_ATOMS: atom_id res chain seq x y z
N MET A 1 -20.36 10.96 12.36
CA MET A 1 -19.28 10.79 13.34
C MET A 1 -17.98 10.69 12.57
N PRO A 2 -16.90 11.35 13.00
CA PRO A 2 -15.60 11.22 12.33
C PRO A 2 -15.12 9.77 12.41
N VAL A 3 -14.34 9.37 11.40
CA VAL A 3 -13.74 8.01 11.30
C VAL A 3 -12.83 7.72 12.50
N ALA A 4 -12.08 8.75 12.92
CA ALA A 4 -11.28 8.71 14.14
C ALA A 4 -11.44 10.05 14.90
N SER A 5 -11.57 9.97 16.20
CA SER A 5 -11.62 11.16 17.04
C SER A 5 -10.24 11.82 17.12
N MET A 6 -10.21 13.12 17.40
CA MET A 6 -8.96 13.85 17.60
C MET A 6 -8.12 13.29 18.76
N ILE A 7 -8.77 12.74 19.78
CA ILE A 7 -8.10 12.12 20.94
C ILE A 7 -7.40 10.84 20.49
N GLU A 8 -8.07 9.97 19.74
CA GLU A 8 -7.47 8.73 19.20
C GLU A 8 -6.28 9.04 18.28
N LEU A 9 -6.40 10.05 17.41
CA LEU A 9 -5.29 10.50 16.56
C LEU A 9 -4.10 11.02 17.38
N LEU A 10 -4.37 11.74 18.46
CA LEU A 10 -3.33 12.25 19.36
C LEU A 10 -2.64 11.13 20.12
N GLU A 11 -3.39 10.18 20.67
CA GLU A 11 -2.89 9.00 21.39
C GLU A 11 -2.08 8.08 20.48
N ALA A 12 -2.50 7.91 19.23
CA ALA A 12 -1.74 7.18 18.21
C ALA A 12 -0.44 7.90 17.77
N GLY A 13 -0.24 9.15 18.20
CA GLY A 13 0.97 9.92 17.91
C GLY A 13 1.09 10.37 16.45
N VAL A 14 0.02 10.36 15.66
CA VAL A 14 0.05 10.72 14.22
C VAL A 14 0.30 12.20 13.97
N HIS A 15 0.27 13.04 15.01
CA HIS A 15 0.62 14.45 14.93
C HIS A 15 2.14 14.71 14.84
N PHE A 16 2.98 13.73 15.15
CA PHE A 16 4.43 13.88 15.03
C PHE A 16 4.88 13.71 13.58
N GLY A 17 5.43 14.77 13.02
CA GLY A 17 6.08 14.74 11.72
C GLY A 17 7.59 14.50 11.83
N HIS A 18 8.29 14.84 10.77
CA HIS A 18 9.76 14.75 10.70
C HIS A 18 10.47 15.99 11.30
N GLN A 19 11.77 15.86 11.46
CA GLN A 19 12.65 16.98 11.83
C GLN A 19 12.49 18.13 10.83
N THR A 20 12.60 19.37 11.34
CA THR A 20 12.40 20.60 10.55
C THR A 20 13.33 20.73 9.35
N GLN A 21 14.47 20.03 9.34
CA GLN A 21 15.41 19.99 8.21
C GLN A 21 14.98 19.07 7.06
N ARG A 22 14.00 18.18 7.31
CA ARG A 22 13.60 17.12 6.35
C ARG A 22 12.19 17.30 5.79
N TRP A 23 11.60 18.46 5.97
CA TRP A 23 10.24 18.71 5.53
C TRP A 23 10.17 19.09 4.04
N ASN A 24 8.96 18.95 3.48
CA ASN A 24 8.65 19.48 2.16
C ASN A 24 7.85 20.78 2.31
N PRO A 25 8.27 21.91 1.70
CA PRO A 25 7.52 23.17 1.76
C PRO A 25 6.05 23.08 1.31
N LYS A 26 5.73 22.17 0.39
CA LYS A 26 4.35 21.93 -0.06
C LYS A 26 3.44 21.35 1.02
N MET A 27 4.03 20.77 2.07
CA MET A 27 3.28 20.27 3.24
C MET A 27 2.92 21.39 4.24
N LYS A 28 3.35 22.63 4.01
CA LYS A 28 3.05 23.78 4.89
C LYS A 28 1.55 23.91 5.26
N PRO A 29 0.59 23.72 4.35
CA PRO A 29 -0.84 23.82 4.68
C PRO A 29 -1.31 22.80 5.74
N TYR A 30 -0.62 21.67 5.91
CA TYR A 30 -0.99 20.58 6.81
C TYR A 30 -0.23 20.61 8.14
N ILE A 31 0.71 21.55 8.31
CA ILE A 31 1.56 21.67 9.48
C ILE A 31 0.95 22.73 10.42
N TYR A 32 0.75 22.34 11.68
CA TYR A 32 0.32 23.25 12.75
C TYR A 32 1.46 24.16 13.21
N GLY A 33 2.68 23.59 13.37
CA GLY A 33 3.85 24.32 13.84
C GLY A 33 5.06 23.43 14.04
N ALA A 34 6.10 23.99 14.66
CA ALA A 34 7.29 23.21 15.03
C ALA A 34 7.51 23.26 16.55
N ARG A 35 7.86 22.14 17.15
CA ARG A 35 8.21 22.02 18.57
C ARG A 35 9.41 21.11 18.73
N ASN A 36 10.41 21.57 19.49
CA ASN A 36 11.64 20.81 19.73
C ASN A 36 12.34 20.31 18.45
N GLY A 37 12.33 21.11 17.37
CA GLY A 37 12.97 20.74 16.11
C GLY A 37 12.20 19.71 15.27
N ILE A 38 10.95 19.39 15.62
CA ILE A 38 10.06 18.47 14.91
C ILE A 38 8.80 19.24 14.49
N TYR A 39 8.34 19.03 13.26
CA TYR A 39 7.04 19.56 12.83
C TYR A 39 5.89 18.76 13.44
N VAL A 40 4.82 19.47 13.75
CA VAL A 40 3.56 18.92 14.27
C VAL A 40 2.49 19.12 13.20
N LEU A 41 1.80 18.05 12.83
CA LEU A 41 0.68 18.07 11.89
C LEU A 41 -0.59 18.64 12.55
N ASP A 42 -1.41 19.34 11.77
CA ASP A 42 -2.71 19.83 12.22
C ASP A 42 -3.75 18.70 12.19
N LEU A 43 -4.02 18.13 13.36
CA LEU A 43 -4.96 17.01 13.51
C LEU A 43 -6.40 17.34 13.11
N ARG A 44 -6.80 18.62 13.12
CA ARG A 44 -8.14 19.01 12.63
C ARG A 44 -8.25 18.73 11.15
N LYS A 45 -7.25 19.18 10.39
CA LYS A 45 -7.17 18.89 8.95
C LYS A 45 -7.01 17.39 8.68
N THR A 46 -6.18 16.70 9.48
CA THR A 46 -6.04 15.26 9.35
C THR A 46 -7.37 14.54 9.52
N SER A 47 -8.18 14.92 10.51
CA SER A 47 -9.51 14.32 10.73
C SER A 47 -10.47 14.60 9.56
N GLU A 48 -10.51 15.83 9.05
CA GLU A 48 -11.33 16.22 7.90
C GLU A 48 -10.96 15.43 6.64
N LEU A 49 -9.66 15.38 6.31
CA LEU A 49 -9.16 14.67 5.13
C LEU A 49 -9.31 13.15 5.26
N LEU A 50 -9.21 12.61 6.48
CA LEU A 50 -9.48 11.20 6.74
C LEU A 50 -10.95 10.84 6.48
N ASP A 51 -11.88 11.72 6.90
CA ASP A 51 -13.31 11.52 6.64
C ASP A 51 -13.61 11.61 5.13
N GLU A 52 -12.97 12.51 4.39
CA GLU A 52 -13.08 12.61 2.93
C GLU A 52 -12.53 11.34 2.25
N ALA A 53 -11.32 10.91 2.61
CA ALA A 53 -10.71 9.70 2.06
C ALA A 53 -11.55 8.46 2.36
N TYR A 54 -12.11 8.35 3.57
CA TYR A 54 -13.02 7.28 3.94
C TYR A 54 -14.30 7.28 3.09
N ALA A 55 -14.89 8.45 2.85
CA ALA A 55 -16.09 8.56 2.01
C ALA A 55 -15.82 8.06 0.58
N VAL A 56 -14.66 8.41 0.01
CA VAL A 56 -14.22 7.94 -1.31
C VAL A 56 -14.04 6.42 -1.32
N VAL A 57 -13.27 5.85 -0.39
CA VAL A 57 -13.06 4.39 -0.33
C VAL A 57 -14.39 3.65 -0.15
N ARG A 58 -15.28 4.17 0.69
CA ARG A 58 -16.63 3.60 0.90
C ARG A 58 -17.46 3.59 -0.38
N GLU A 59 -17.39 4.65 -1.20
CA GLU A 59 -18.08 4.71 -2.49
C GLU A 59 -17.53 3.65 -3.47
N PHE A 60 -16.21 3.52 -3.56
CA PHE A 60 -15.57 2.48 -4.39
C PHE A 60 -15.96 1.07 -3.92
N ALA A 61 -15.93 0.82 -2.61
CA ALA A 61 -16.33 -0.46 -2.02
C ALA A 61 -17.80 -0.78 -2.28
N ALA A 62 -18.71 0.20 -2.16
CA ALA A 62 -20.13 0.02 -2.43
C ALA A 62 -20.43 -0.36 -3.90
N ARG A 63 -19.52 0.02 -4.81
CA ARG A 63 -19.58 -0.34 -6.24
C ARG A 63 -18.82 -1.63 -6.58
N ASN A 64 -18.37 -2.40 -5.57
CA ASN A 64 -17.54 -3.59 -5.72
C ASN A 64 -16.24 -3.33 -6.55
N LYS A 65 -15.66 -2.16 -6.37
CA LYS A 65 -14.41 -1.77 -7.02
C LYS A 65 -13.19 -2.31 -6.27
N ASN A 66 -12.13 -2.58 -7.02
CA ASN A 66 -10.91 -3.16 -6.48
C ASN A 66 -10.05 -2.09 -5.80
N VAL A 67 -9.80 -2.27 -4.51
CA VAL A 67 -8.89 -1.42 -3.73
C VAL A 67 -7.56 -2.14 -3.58
N LEU A 68 -6.45 -1.43 -3.83
CA LEU A 68 -5.10 -1.93 -3.61
C LEU A 68 -4.42 -1.14 -2.49
N PHE A 69 -4.10 -1.82 -1.39
CA PHE A 69 -3.32 -1.24 -0.30
C PHE A 69 -1.82 -1.43 -0.56
N VAL A 70 -1.05 -0.36 -0.41
CA VAL A 70 0.41 -0.38 -0.62
C VAL A 70 1.10 0.19 0.61
N GLY A 71 1.96 -0.61 1.23
CA GLY A 71 2.75 -0.17 2.39
C GLY A 71 3.91 -1.11 2.63
N THR A 72 5.07 -0.77 2.06
CA THR A 72 6.28 -1.58 2.17
C THR A 72 7.16 -1.21 3.37
N LYS A 73 6.82 -0.13 4.08
CA LYS A 73 7.48 0.29 5.31
C LYS A 73 7.33 -0.79 6.38
N LYS A 74 8.44 -1.15 7.03
CA LYS A 74 8.47 -2.26 8.00
C LYS A 74 7.38 -2.17 9.06
N GLN A 75 7.09 -0.95 9.53
CA GLN A 75 6.08 -0.70 10.56
C GLN A 75 4.63 -0.91 10.05
N ALA A 76 4.38 -0.68 8.75
CA ALA A 76 3.07 -0.77 8.15
C ALA A 76 2.79 -2.13 7.48
N ALA A 77 3.84 -2.85 7.10
CA ALA A 77 3.76 -4.00 6.20
C ALA A 77 2.85 -5.14 6.71
N GLU A 78 2.83 -5.38 8.02
CA GLU A 78 2.01 -6.43 8.63
C GLU A 78 0.55 -5.99 8.73
N VAL A 79 0.33 -4.80 9.26
CA VAL A 79 -1.01 -4.19 9.40
C VAL A 79 -1.71 -4.06 8.04
N VAL A 80 -0.98 -3.62 7.01
CA VAL A 80 -1.52 -3.53 5.63
C VAL A 80 -2.00 -4.89 5.14
N ALA A 81 -1.23 -5.96 5.36
CA ALA A 81 -1.63 -7.28 4.92
C ALA A 81 -2.84 -7.83 5.69
N GLU A 82 -2.90 -7.59 7.00
CA GLU A 82 -4.01 -8.03 7.85
C GLU A 82 -5.31 -7.30 7.51
N GLU A 83 -5.26 -5.97 7.45
CA GLU A 83 -6.44 -5.15 7.19
C GLU A 83 -6.96 -5.30 5.76
N ALA A 84 -6.06 -5.41 4.78
CA ALA A 84 -6.48 -5.68 3.41
C ALA A 84 -7.18 -7.05 3.28
N LYS A 85 -6.66 -8.09 3.93
CA LYS A 85 -7.31 -9.41 3.96
C LYS A 85 -8.68 -9.34 4.65
N ARG A 86 -8.77 -8.63 5.79
CA ARG A 86 -10.02 -8.43 6.52
C ARG A 86 -11.07 -7.74 5.66
N ALA A 87 -10.65 -6.77 4.85
CA ALA A 87 -11.51 -6.02 3.93
C ALA A 87 -11.79 -6.74 2.60
N GLY A 88 -11.18 -7.91 2.34
CA GLY A 88 -11.27 -8.59 1.04
C GLY A 88 -10.60 -7.82 -0.09
N ALA A 89 -9.64 -6.96 0.22
CA ALA A 89 -8.92 -6.12 -0.72
C ALA A 89 -7.52 -6.69 -1.06
N TYR A 90 -6.91 -6.15 -2.09
CA TYR A 90 -5.55 -6.52 -2.51
C TYR A 90 -4.50 -5.72 -1.76
N TYR A 91 -3.27 -6.25 -1.66
CA TYR A 91 -2.20 -5.54 -0.98
C TYR A 91 -0.81 -5.84 -1.52
N ILE A 92 0.09 -4.87 -1.34
CA ILE A 92 1.53 -5.00 -1.55
C ILE A 92 2.22 -4.48 -0.30
N ASN A 93 2.86 -5.39 0.47
CA ASN A 93 3.45 -5.09 1.76
C ASN A 93 4.95 -5.41 1.87
N ARG A 94 5.62 -5.73 0.75
CA ARG A 94 7.05 -6.06 0.77
C ARG A 94 7.87 -5.13 -0.12
N ARG A 95 7.71 -5.23 -1.40
CA ARG A 95 8.43 -4.40 -2.37
C ARG A 95 7.55 -4.15 -3.58
N TRP A 96 7.41 -2.91 -3.95
CA TRP A 96 6.85 -2.55 -5.25
C TRP A 96 7.84 -2.93 -6.35
N LEU A 97 7.40 -3.71 -7.29
CA LEU A 97 8.20 -4.01 -8.50
C LEU A 97 7.82 -2.99 -9.58
N GLY A 98 8.81 -2.33 -10.18
CA GLY A 98 8.52 -1.43 -11.29
C GLY A 98 7.71 -2.14 -12.39
N GLY A 99 6.67 -1.48 -12.87
CA GLY A 99 5.75 -2.03 -13.85
C GLY A 99 4.59 -2.85 -13.26
N MET A 100 4.36 -2.81 -11.94
CA MET A 100 3.24 -3.57 -11.34
C MET A 100 1.88 -3.17 -11.87
N LEU A 101 1.69 -1.94 -12.28
CA LEU A 101 0.48 -1.44 -12.93
C LEU A 101 0.72 -1.21 -14.42
N THR A 102 1.77 -0.48 -14.77
CA THR A 102 2.04 -0.08 -16.16
C THR A 102 2.46 -1.25 -17.05
N ASN A 103 2.90 -2.37 -16.48
CA ASN A 103 3.20 -3.62 -17.18
C ASN A 103 2.47 -4.81 -16.52
N PHE A 104 1.19 -4.61 -16.24
CA PHE A 104 0.36 -5.57 -15.49
C PHE A 104 0.30 -6.95 -16.14
N GLU A 105 0.31 -7.03 -17.48
CA GLU A 105 0.31 -8.31 -18.20
C GLU A 105 1.52 -9.19 -17.82
N THR A 106 2.70 -8.60 -17.73
CA THR A 106 3.90 -9.32 -17.30
C THR A 106 3.81 -9.76 -15.82
N ILE A 107 3.23 -8.92 -14.98
CA ILE A 107 2.99 -9.25 -13.56
C ILE A 107 1.98 -10.38 -13.45
N ARG A 108 0.88 -10.35 -14.24
CA ARG A 108 -0.12 -11.41 -14.30
C ARG A 108 0.49 -12.75 -14.73
N GLY A 109 1.40 -12.75 -15.69
CA GLY A 109 2.16 -13.95 -16.06
C GLY A 109 2.98 -14.54 -14.89
N ARG A 110 3.58 -13.67 -14.06
CA ARG A 110 4.30 -14.13 -12.84
C ARG A 110 3.36 -14.63 -11.75
N VAL A 111 2.18 -14.02 -11.61
CA VAL A 111 1.12 -14.48 -10.70
C VAL A 111 0.60 -15.85 -11.14
N ASN A 112 0.37 -16.07 -12.44
CA ASN A 112 -0.02 -17.37 -12.95
C ASN A 112 1.04 -18.44 -12.65
N LYS A 113 2.32 -18.11 -12.87
CA LYS A 113 3.42 -19.01 -12.49
C LYS A 113 3.43 -19.32 -10.99
N LEU A 114 3.10 -18.36 -10.13
CA LEU A 114 2.97 -18.61 -8.69
C LEU A 114 1.87 -19.64 -8.41
N LYS A 115 0.69 -19.46 -9.02
CA LYS A 115 -0.44 -20.39 -8.88
C LYS A 115 -0.09 -21.79 -9.38
N GLU A 116 0.51 -21.91 -10.56
CA GLU A 116 0.97 -23.18 -11.12
C GLU A 116 1.95 -23.92 -10.19
N MET A 117 2.87 -23.17 -9.58
CA MET A 117 3.82 -23.75 -8.60
C MET A 117 3.13 -24.22 -7.32
N GLU A 118 2.16 -23.46 -6.82
CA GLU A 118 1.33 -23.85 -5.66
C GLU A 118 0.54 -25.13 -5.97
N ASP A 119 -0.12 -25.17 -7.13
CA ASP A 119 -0.91 -26.33 -7.56
C ASP A 119 -0.03 -27.57 -7.78
N PHE A 120 1.17 -27.40 -8.35
CA PHE A 120 2.13 -28.48 -8.54
C PHE A 120 2.58 -29.10 -7.21
N ILE A 121 2.79 -28.27 -6.19
CA ILE A 121 3.16 -28.75 -4.85
C ILE A 121 1.97 -29.40 -4.16
N SER A 122 0.80 -28.77 -4.18
CA SER A 122 -0.41 -29.25 -3.49
C SER A 122 -0.94 -30.56 -4.07
N SER A 123 -0.74 -30.81 -5.37
CA SER A 123 -1.12 -32.05 -6.04
C SER A 123 -0.18 -33.24 -5.78
N GLY A 124 0.88 -33.05 -4.97
CA GLY A 124 1.84 -34.12 -4.63
C GLY A 124 2.85 -34.43 -5.73
N HIS A 125 2.80 -33.76 -6.89
CA HIS A 125 3.76 -33.98 -7.98
C HIS A 125 5.20 -33.62 -7.58
N ALA A 126 5.36 -32.70 -6.65
CA ALA A 126 6.68 -32.29 -6.15
C ALA A 126 7.41 -33.43 -5.41
N GLU A 127 6.70 -34.37 -4.82
CA GLU A 127 7.32 -35.49 -4.07
C GLU A 127 8.14 -36.45 -4.96
N LYS A 128 7.85 -36.46 -6.26
CA LYS A 128 8.58 -37.27 -7.26
C LYS A 128 9.89 -36.64 -7.71
N LEU A 129 10.16 -35.39 -7.31
CA LEU A 129 11.38 -34.66 -7.68
C LEU A 129 12.54 -34.96 -6.73
N PRO A 130 13.80 -34.85 -7.18
CA PRO A 130 14.96 -34.88 -6.32
C PRO A 130 14.90 -33.77 -5.23
N LYS A 131 15.39 -34.07 -4.03
CA LYS A 131 15.36 -33.12 -2.88
C LYS A 131 15.92 -31.72 -3.22
N LYS A 132 16.95 -31.66 -4.07
CA LYS A 132 17.57 -30.41 -4.52
C LYS A 132 16.59 -29.54 -5.32
N GLU A 133 15.82 -30.16 -6.20
CA GLU A 133 14.80 -29.46 -7.03
C GLU A 133 13.62 -28.99 -6.18
N ILE A 134 13.16 -29.83 -5.24
CA ILE A 134 12.11 -29.44 -4.27
C ILE A 134 12.57 -28.20 -3.47
N ALA A 135 13.82 -28.18 -2.98
CA ALA A 135 14.34 -27.05 -2.24
C ALA A 135 14.43 -25.78 -3.10
N GLN A 136 14.79 -25.90 -4.38
CA GLN A 136 14.82 -24.80 -5.31
C GLN A 136 13.42 -24.28 -5.63
N LEU A 137 12.45 -25.16 -5.87
CA LEU A 137 11.05 -24.86 -6.11
C LEU A 137 10.45 -24.08 -4.92
N ASN A 138 10.63 -24.59 -3.70
CA ASN A 138 10.15 -23.95 -2.48
C ASN A 138 10.76 -22.55 -2.27
N ARG A 139 12.05 -22.38 -2.61
CA ARG A 139 12.72 -21.08 -2.54
C ARG A 139 12.13 -20.09 -3.54
N GLN A 140 11.85 -20.52 -4.76
CA GLN A 140 11.23 -19.69 -5.79
C GLN A 140 9.78 -19.33 -5.41
N LEU A 141 9.01 -20.31 -4.98
CA LEU A 141 7.65 -20.12 -4.49
C LEU A 141 7.62 -19.10 -3.35
N GLY A 142 8.48 -19.27 -2.34
CA GLY A 142 8.54 -18.35 -1.21
C GLY A 142 8.90 -16.89 -1.61
N LYS A 143 9.74 -16.71 -2.64
CA LYS A 143 10.06 -15.38 -3.17
C LYS A 143 8.87 -14.75 -3.89
N LEU A 144 8.19 -15.50 -4.75
CA LEU A 144 7.03 -15.03 -5.51
C LEU A 144 5.84 -14.75 -4.58
N SER A 145 5.52 -15.66 -3.68
CA SER A 145 4.43 -15.52 -2.71
C SER A 145 4.62 -14.30 -1.81
N LYS A 146 5.83 -14.04 -1.32
CA LYS A 146 6.13 -12.85 -0.52
C LYS A 146 5.90 -11.53 -1.26
N THR A 147 6.09 -11.51 -2.58
CA THR A 147 6.04 -10.26 -3.36
C THR A 147 4.68 -10.08 -4.05
N LEU A 148 4.08 -11.17 -4.52
CA LEU A 148 2.88 -11.14 -5.36
C LEU A 148 1.65 -11.77 -4.68
N GLY A 149 1.82 -12.39 -3.52
CA GLY A 149 0.74 -13.10 -2.84
C GLY A 149 -0.48 -12.22 -2.54
N GLY A 150 -0.27 -10.95 -2.20
CA GLY A 150 -1.37 -10.03 -1.90
C GLY A 150 -2.17 -9.56 -3.13
N ILE A 151 -1.65 -9.78 -4.34
CA ILE A 151 -2.34 -9.47 -5.61
C ILE A 151 -2.66 -10.71 -6.42
N LYS A 152 -2.51 -11.90 -5.82
CA LYS A 152 -2.67 -13.19 -6.49
C LYS A 152 -4.01 -13.35 -7.20
N ASP A 153 -5.09 -12.85 -6.59
CA ASP A 153 -6.44 -12.99 -7.10
C ASP A 153 -6.95 -11.74 -7.84
N MET A 154 -6.08 -10.76 -8.05
CA MET A 154 -6.39 -9.53 -8.77
C MET A 154 -6.51 -9.81 -10.28
N ARG A 155 -7.73 -9.69 -10.81
CA ARG A 155 -8.04 -10.01 -12.21
C ARG A 155 -7.68 -8.90 -13.20
N GLY A 156 -7.59 -7.66 -12.72
CA GLY A 156 -7.34 -6.47 -13.53
C GLY A 156 -6.64 -5.40 -12.68
N LEU A 157 -6.42 -4.23 -13.26
CA LEU A 157 -5.90 -3.08 -12.54
C LEU A 157 -6.83 -2.69 -11.39
N PRO A 158 -6.29 -2.16 -10.28
CA PRO A 158 -7.11 -1.64 -9.20
C PRO A 158 -7.84 -0.37 -9.65
N ASP A 159 -9.00 -0.12 -9.07
CA ASP A 159 -9.78 1.09 -9.35
C ASP A 159 -9.33 2.28 -8.49
N ILE A 160 -8.68 1.99 -7.35
CA ILE A 160 -8.10 2.99 -6.43
C ILE A 160 -6.94 2.37 -5.65
N ILE A 161 -5.95 3.20 -5.31
CA ILE A 161 -4.79 2.79 -4.51
C ILE A 161 -4.73 3.57 -3.21
N PHE A 162 -4.54 2.85 -2.10
CA PHE A 162 -4.28 3.43 -0.79
C PHE A 162 -2.81 3.19 -0.40
N ILE A 163 -2.05 4.26 -0.22
CA ILE A 163 -0.60 4.22 -0.02
C ILE A 163 -0.23 4.69 1.38
N ILE A 164 0.68 3.97 2.03
CA ILE A 164 1.25 4.36 3.32
C ILE A 164 2.71 4.76 3.13
N ASP A 165 3.01 6.03 3.42
CA ASP A 165 4.33 6.64 3.29
C ASP A 165 4.79 6.82 1.82
N GLN A 166 4.46 7.97 1.26
CA GLN A 166 4.83 8.35 -0.11
C GLN A 166 6.33 8.15 -0.40
N GLY A 167 7.19 8.49 0.54
CA GLY A 167 8.64 8.47 0.33
C GLY A 167 9.19 7.09 -0.06
N LYS A 168 8.48 6.02 0.29
CA LYS A 168 8.82 4.64 -0.06
C LYS A 168 8.16 4.18 -1.36
N GLU A 169 7.01 4.75 -1.70
CA GLU A 169 6.12 4.23 -2.74
C GLU A 169 5.99 5.17 -3.96
N LEU A 170 6.99 6.03 -4.19
CA LEU A 170 6.99 6.99 -5.32
C LEU A 170 6.71 6.34 -6.68
N ILE A 171 7.27 5.15 -6.93
CA ILE A 171 7.07 4.43 -8.20
C ILE A 171 5.60 4.00 -8.34
N ALA A 172 4.97 3.58 -7.25
CA ALA A 172 3.56 3.19 -7.25
C ALA A 172 2.66 4.39 -7.61
N ILE A 173 2.92 5.56 -7.03
CA ILE A 173 2.19 6.80 -7.32
C ILE A 173 2.38 7.20 -8.79
N GLN A 174 3.60 7.19 -9.29
CA GLN A 174 3.89 7.52 -10.69
C GLN A 174 3.18 6.58 -11.69
N GLU A 175 3.15 5.28 -11.38
CA GLU A 175 2.46 4.31 -12.22
C GLU A 175 0.94 4.49 -12.17
N ALA A 176 0.38 4.74 -10.98
CA ALA A 176 -1.05 5.03 -10.81
C ALA A 176 -1.47 6.26 -11.60
N ASN A 177 -0.74 7.37 -11.43
CA ASN A 177 -1.01 8.62 -12.15
C ASN A 177 -0.93 8.46 -13.67
N LYS A 178 0.05 7.68 -14.15
CA LYS A 178 0.18 7.39 -15.60
C LYS A 178 -1.04 6.67 -16.17
N LEU A 179 -1.73 5.90 -15.33
CA LEU A 179 -2.92 5.12 -15.72
C LEU A 179 -4.23 5.78 -15.33
N GLY A 180 -4.18 6.97 -14.70
CA GLY A 180 -5.37 7.67 -14.22
C GLY A 180 -6.08 6.95 -13.05
N ILE A 181 -5.35 6.18 -12.25
CA ILE A 181 -5.89 5.48 -11.08
C ILE A 181 -5.78 6.43 -9.88
N PRO A 182 -6.90 6.74 -9.19
CA PRO A 182 -6.91 7.62 -8.03
C PRO A 182 -6.01 7.11 -6.90
N VAL A 183 -5.29 8.04 -6.26
CA VAL A 183 -4.34 7.76 -5.19
C VAL A 183 -4.77 8.43 -3.90
N ILE A 184 -4.97 7.63 -2.86
CA ILE A 184 -5.07 8.09 -1.47
C ILE A 184 -3.72 7.82 -0.80
N CYS A 185 -3.19 8.76 -0.05
CA CYS A 185 -1.90 8.55 0.62
C CYS A 185 -1.87 9.09 2.04
N LEU A 186 -1.48 8.24 3.00
CA LEU A 186 -1.03 8.71 4.31
C LEU A 186 0.35 9.34 4.16
N ALA A 187 0.38 10.66 4.24
CA ALA A 187 1.57 11.47 4.02
C ALA A 187 2.10 12.07 5.33
N ASP A 188 3.40 12.19 5.42
CA ASP A 188 4.09 12.87 6.51
C ASP A 188 4.64 14.23 6.02
N THR A 189 5.17 15.03 6.92
CA THR A 189 5.70 16.39 6.65
C THR A 189 6.80 16.47 5.60
N ASN A 190 7.44 15.34 5.25
CA ASN A 190 8.46 15.24 4.19
C ASN A 190 7.89 14.81 2.84
N ALA A 191 6.59 14.53 2.73
CA ALA A 191 5.95 14.08 1.52
C ALA A 191 5.81 15.21 0.47
N ASN A 192 5.72 14.84 -0.79
CA ASN A 192 5.31 15.74 -1.87
C ASN A 192 3.84 15.44 -2.21
N PRO A 193 2.89 16.35 -1.97
CA PRO A 193 1.48 16.11 -2.26
C PRO A 193 1.15 16.02 -3.75
N ASP A 194 2.08 16.35 -4.65
CA ASP A 194 1.84 16.29 -6.08
C ASP A 194 1.53 14.85 -6.54
N GLY A 195 0.45 14.69 -7.28
CA GLY A 195 0.03 13.40 -7.80
C GLY A 195 -0.68 12.51 -6.78
N ILE A 196 -1.12 13.07 -5.66
CA ILE A 196 -1.99 12.43 -4.67
C ILE A 196 -3.35 13.11 -4.74
N ASP A 197 -4.41 12.34 -4.95
CA ASP A 197 -5.76 12.89 -5.07
C ASP A 197 -6.38 13.18 -3.71
N HIS A 198 -6.08 12.32 -2.72
CA HIS A 198 -6.53 12.50 -1.32
C HIS A 198 -5.35 12.25 -0.36
N ILE A 199 -4.94 13.30 0.35
CA ILE A 199 -3.81 13.27 1.28
C ILE A 199 -4.28 13.28 2.73
#